data_c207ee4b1de35c4dfee801594e6caecd
#
_entry.id   c207ee4b1de35c4dfee801594e6caecd
#
_cell.length_a   1.000
_cell.length_b   1.000
_cell.length_c   1.000
_cell.angle_alpha   90.00
_cell.angle_beta   90.00
_cell.angle_gamma   90.00
#
_symmetry.space_group_name_H-M   'P 1'
#
loop_
_entity.id
_entity.type
_entity.pdbx_description
1 polymer ?
#
loop_
_entity_poly.entity_id
_entity_poly.type
_entity_poly.pdbx_seq_one_letter_code
_entity_poly.pdbx_strand_id
1 'polypeptide(L)'
;SPLNICVTCDRERTGPVVIGRTHMKTMDLYSSVCAVQNLWLAARAEGLGVGWVSIFKQAELQDALGIPRAVTPIAYLCIGYVSHFKERPELESAGWLPRLPLDELVYVDQWQQGEGADAPLGAEIRRQQGAIQRFGPAGMKTV
;
A
#
# COMPACT_ATOMS: atom_id res chain seq x y z
N SER A 1 -2.11 -12.99 -15.71
CA SER A 1 -2.72 -11.66 -15.66
C SER A 1 -2.77 -11.07 -17.07
N PRO A 2 -3.89 -10.51 -17.51
CA PRO A 2 -4.02 -9.94 -18.86
C PRO A 2 -3.26 -8.60 -19.00
N LEU A 3 -3.01 -7.89 -17.91
CA LEU A 3 -2.26 -6.63 -17.90
C LEU A 3 -1.17 -6.68 -16.85
N ASN A 4 0.03 -6.29 -17.26
CA ASN A 4 1.16 -6.13 -16.36
C ASN A 4 1.70 -4.72 -16.50
N ILE A 5 1.95 -4.05 -15.37
CA ILE A 5 2.45 -2.67 -15.32
C ILE A 5 3.71 -2.65 -14.45
N CYS A 6 4.81 -2.15 -15.00
CA CYS A 6 5.98 -1.82 -14.21
C CYS A 6 5.98 -0.33 -13.92
N VAL A 7 5.80 0.05 -12.66
CA VAL A 7 5.94 1.43 -12.22
C VAL A 7 7.40 1.70 -11.89
N THR A 8 7.94 2.76 -12.46
CA THR A 8 9.35 3.14 -12.30
C THR A 8 9.48 4.54 -11.74
N CYS A 9 10.58 4.82 -11.04
CA CYS A 9 10.98 6.13 -10.59
C CYS A 9 12.30 6.51 -11.26
N ASP A 10 12.25 7.51 -12.13
CA ASP A 10 13.46 8.15 -12.69
C ASP A 10 13.89 9.26 -11.73
N ARG A 11 14.92 8.96 -10.95
CA ARG A 11 15.42 9.85 -9.89
C ARG A 11 16.23 11.03 -10.42
N GLU A 12 16.67 10.96 -11.67
CA GLU A 12 17.43 12.03 -12.33
C GLU A 12 16.52 13.02 -13.06
N ARG A 13 15.30 12.60 -13.40
CA ARG A 13 14.29 13.45 -14.02
C ARG A 13 13.66 14.39 -12.98
N THR A 14 14.33 15.49 -12.72
CA THR A 14 13.83 16.54 -11.81
C THR A 14 13.20 17.69 -12.58
N GLY A 15 12.19 18.34 -11.99
CA GLY A 15 11.70 19.62 -12.46
C GLY A 15 12.70 20.76 -12.16
N PRO A 16 12.42 21.97 -12.63
CA PRO A 16 13.29 23.14 -12.41
C PRO A 16 13.45 23.50 -10.92
N VAL A 17 12.50 23.08 -10.08
CA VAL A 17 12.56 23.25 -8.64
C VAL A 17 12.37 21.89 -7.99
N VAL A 18 13.32 21.47 -7.17
CA VAL A 18 13.26 20.23 -6.41
C VAL A 18 12.80 20.52 -4.99
N ILE A 19 11.57 20.14 -4.66
CA ILE A 19 11.01 20.29 -3.32
C ILE A 19 11.00 18.91 -2.65
N GLY A 20 11.31 18.87 -1.34
CA GLY A 20 11.15 17.67 -0.51
C GLY A 20 12.32 16.69 -0.51
N ARG A 21 13.30 16.81 -1.40
CA ARG A 21 14.47 15.91 -1.47
C ARG A 21 15.72 16.45 -0.80
N THR A 22 15.64 17.61 -0.15
CA THR A 22 16.80 18.27 0.49
C THR A 22 17.35 17.43 1.65
N HIS A 23 16.48 16.94 2.51
CA HIS A 23 16.84 16.14 3.69
C HIS A 23 16.50 14.67 3.51
N MET A 24 15.31 14.37 3.00
CA MET A 24 14.87 13.00 2.71
C MET A 24 15.06 12.67 1.23
N LYS A 25 16.23 12.14 0.90
CA LYS A 25 16.62 11.87 -0.49
C LYS A 25 15.77 10.82 -1.20
N THR A 26 14.91 10.11 -0.50
CA THR A 26 14.06 9.02 -1.02
C THR A 26 12.59 9.42 -1.17
N MET A 27 12.24 10.70 -1.02
CA MET A 27 10.84 11.15 -1.12
C MET A 27 10.21 10.90 -2.49
N ASP A 28 10.99 10.87 -3.55
CA ASP A 28 10.57 10.48 -4.90
C ASP A 28 10.09 9.02 -4.96
N LEU A 29 10.81 8.11 -4.30
CA LEU A 29 10.40 6.71 -4.19
C LEU A 29 9.09 6.58 -3.39
N TYR A 30 8.98 7.28 -2.26
CA TYR A 30 7.77 7.26 -1.43
C TYR A 30 6.56 7.82 -2.17
N SER A 31 6.73 8.91 -2.93
CA SER A 31 5.67 9.44 -3.80
C SER A 31 5.22 8.43 -4.85
N SER A 32 6.16 7.70 -5.45
CA SER A 32 5.85 6.65 -6.41
C SER A 32 5.09 5.48 -5.77
N VAL A 33 5.45 5.09 -4.54
CA VAL A 33 4.71 4.08 -3.77
C VAL A 33 3.28 4.54 -3.45
N CYS A 34 3.09 5.81 -3.08
CA CYS A 34 1.76 6.37 -2.87
C CYS A 34 0.91 6.33 -4.16
N ALA A 35 1.51 6.60 -5.31
CA ALA A 35 0.82 6.49 -6.60
C ALA A 35 0.40 5.04 -6.91
N VAL A 36 1.26 4.05 -6.59
CA VAL A 36 0.92 2.62 -6.70
C VAL A 36 -0.27 2.27 -5.80
N GLN A 37 -0.27 2.75 -4.55
CA GLN A 37 -1.38 2.52 -3.62
C GLN A 37 -2.69 3.12 -4.14
N ASN A 38 -2.66 4.35 -4.68
CA ASN A 38 -3.84 4.98 -5.27
C ASN A 38 -4.36 4.20 -6.49
N LEU A 39 -3.46 3.73 -7.36
CA LEU A 39 -3.82 2.86 -8.48
C LEU A 39 -4.51 1.58 -7.99
N TRP A 40 -3.98 0.95 -6.95
CA TRP A 40 -4.54 -0.29 -6.39
C TRP A 40 -5.94 -0.06 -5.84
N LEU A 41 -6.14 1.02 -5.08
CA LEU A 41 -7.46 1.37 -4.53
C LEU A 41 -8.46 1.69 -5.65
N ALA A 42 -8.06 2.44 -6.67
CA ALA A 42 -8.89 2.73 -7.82
C ALA A 42 -9.27 1.45 -8.60
N ALA A 43 -8.30 0.59 -8.88
CA ALA A 43 -8.56 -0.69 -9.53
C ALA A 43 -9.54 -1.56 -8.71
N ARG A 44 -9.39 -1.56 -7.38
CA ARG A 44 -10.31 -2.28 -6.49
C ARG A 44 -11.74 -1.73 -6.56
N ALA A 45 -11.90 -0.40 -6.65
CA ALA A 45 -13.19 0.25 -6.80
C ALA A 45 -13.87 -0.14 -8.13
N GLU A 46 -13.08 -0.36 -9.19
CA GLU A 46 -13.54 -0.83 -10.50
C GLU A 46 -13.71 -2.37 -10.57
N GLY A 47 -13.58 -3.08 -9.47
CA GLY A 47 -13.73 -4.54 -9.43
C GLY A 47 -12.52 -5.32 -9.97
N LEU A 48 -11.37 -4.66 -10.17
CA LEU A 48 -10.15 -5.29 -10.65
C LEU A 48 -9.28 -5.76 -9.49
N GLY A 49 -8.68 -6.94 -9.64
CA GLY A 49 -7.63 -7.44 -8.76
C GLY A 49 -6.27 -6.89 -9.18
N VAL A 50 -5.45 -6.53 -8.19
CA VAL A 50 -4.06 -6.11 -8.39
C VAL A 50 -3.16 -6.96 -7.49
N GLY A 51 -2.13 -7.55 -8.06
CA GLY A 51 -1.08 -8.26 -7.35
C GLY A 51 0.25 -7.52 -7.53
N TRP A 52 0.90 -7.15 -6.42
CA TRP A 52 2.24 -6.60 -6.45
C TRP A 52 3.26 -7.73 -6.31
N VAL A 53 4.01 -7.97 -7.36
CA VAL A 53 5.04 -9.01 -7.42
C VAL A 53 6.40 -8.42 -7.08
N SER A 54 7.12 -9.08 -6.17
CA SER A 54 8.47 -8.68 -5.75
C SER A 54 9.50 -9.83 -5.78
N ILE A 55 9.09 -11.01 -6.22
CA ILE A 55 9.95 -12.21 -6.26
C ILE A 55 10.73 -12.24 -7.58
N PHE A 56 11.63 -11.28 -7.75
CA PHE A 56 12.54 -11.20 -8.89
C PHE A 56 13.80 -10.39 -8.51
N LYS A 57 14.85 -10.52 -9.29
CA LYS A 57 16.03 -9.64 -9.17
C LYS A 57 15.80 -8.38 -9.99
N GLN A 58 16.02 -7.23 -9.38
CA GLN A 58 15.81 -5.92 -10.03
C GLN A 58 16.56 -5.81 -11.37
N ALA A 59 17.81 -6.26 -11.41
CA ALA A 59 18.62 -6.20 -12.62
C ALA A 59 18.03 -7.02 -13.78
N GLU A 60 17.51 -8.22 -13.48
CA GLU A 60 16.89 -9.09 -14.48
C GLU A 60 15.59 -8.47 -15.02
N LEU A 61 14.79 -7.83 -14.15
CA LEU A 61 13.60 -7.11 -14.58
C LEU A 61 13.94 -5.90 -15.47
N GLN A 62 14.99 -5.14 -15.09
CA GLN A 62 15.44 -4.01 -15.90
C GLN A 62 15.89 -4.46 -17.30
N ASP A 63 16.65 -5.56 -17.38
CA ASP A 63 17.10 -6.12 -18.67
C ASP A 63 15.91 -6.61 -19.52
N ALA A 64 14.98 -7.33 -18.91
CA ALA A 64 13.82 -7.89 -19.60
C ALA A 64 12.87 -6.80 -20.15
N LEU A 65 12.79 -5.65 -19.49
CA LEU A 65 11.89 -4.55 -19.87
C LEU A 65 12.64 -3.38 -20.54
N GLY A 66 13.94 -3.46 -20.72
CA GLY A 66 14.75 -2.38 -21.29
C GLY A 66 14.79 -1.12 -20.40
N ILE A 67 14.67 -1.26 -19.07
CA ILE A 67 14.70 -0.16 -18.12
C ILE A 67 16.16 0.25 -17.86
N PRO A 68 16.53 1.53 -18.06
CA PRO A 68 17.88 2.00 -17.75
C PRO A 68 18.28 1.74 -16.29
N ARG A 69 19.55 1.45 -16.02
CA ARG A 69 20.04 1.15 -14.66
C ARG A 69 19.83 2.28 -13.66
N ALA A 70 19.82 3.54 -14.12
CA ALA A 70 19.54 4.71 -13.29
C ALA A 70 18.07 4.83 -12.87
N VAL A 71 17.16 4.17 -13.58
CA VAL A 71 15.72 4.19 -13.31
C VAL A 71 15.37 3.03 -12.38
N THR A 72 14.74 3.34 -11.24
CA THR A 72 14.40 2.34 -10.22
C THR A 72 13.01 1.76 -10.46
N PRO A 73 12.86 0.45 -10.71
CA PRO A 73 11.56 -0.22 -10.65
C PRO A 73 10.99 -0.17 -9.23
N ILE A 74 9.78 0.37 -9.09
CA ILE A 74 9.09 0.50 -7.80
C ILE A 74 8.14 -0.67 -7.57
N ALA A 75 7.35 -1.00 -8.58
CA ALA A 75 6.36 -2.06 -8.49
C ALA A 75 6.20 -2.76 -9.85
N TYR A 76 6.03 -4.07 -9.80
CA TYR A 76 5.55 -4.86 -10.93
C TYR A 76 4.17 -5.38 -10.56
N LEU A 77 3.16 -4.87 -11.26
CA LEU A 77 1.76 -5.10 -10.93
C LEU A 77 1.12 -6.02 -11.98
N CYS A 78 0.45 -7.06 -11.50
CA CYS A 78 -0.41 -7.92 -12.29
C CYS A 78 -1.85 -7.49 -12.06
N ILE A 79 -2.57 -7.09 -13.11
CA ILE A 79 -3.91 -6.52 -13.01
C ILE A 79 -4.89 -7.35 -13.85
N GLY A 80 -6.07 -7.62 -13.34
CA GLY A 80 -7.10 -8.32 -14.06
C GLY A 80 -8.36 -8.56 -13.26
N TYR A 81 -9.36 -9.14 -13.93
CA TYR A 81 -10.57 -9.58 -13.26
C TYR A 81 -10.27 -10.78 -12.37
N VAL A 82 -10.93 -10.83 -11.23
CA VAL A 82 -10.87 -11.93 -10.27
C VAL A 82 -12.24 -12.58 -10.12
N SER A 83 -12.28 -13.85 -9.85
CA SER A 83 -13.54 -14.59 -9.66
C SER A 83 -14.30 -14.11 -8.43
N HIS A 84 -13.58 -13.74 -7.39
CA HIS A 84 -14.12 -13.16 -6.15
C HIS A 84 -12.99 -12.47 -5.37
N PHE A 85 -13.38 -11.54 -4.52
CA PHE A 85 -12.49 -10.97 -3.52
C PHE A 85 -12.69 -11.68 -2.19
N LYS A 86 -11.60 -12.04 -1.53
CA LYS A 86 -11.67 -12.64 -0.20
C LYS A 86 -12.11 -11.61 0.85
N GLU A 87 -12.95 -12.01 1.77
CA GLU A 87 -13.43 -11.16 2.87
C GLU A 87 -12.31 -10.87 3.89
N ARG A 88 -11.40 -11.83 4.08
CA ARG A 88 -10.24 -11.70 4.97
C ARG A 88 -8.95 -11.77 4.17
N PRO A 89 -7.88 -11.11 4.66
CA PRO A 89 -6.56 -11.25 4.07
C PRO A 89 -6.15 -12.72 4.00
N GLU A 90 -5.57 -13.11 2.87
CA GLU A 90 -5.21 -14.51 2.64
C GLU A 90 -4.13 -15.01 3.61
N LEU A 91 -3.14 -14.16 3.90
CA LEU A 91 -2.07 -14.50 4.84
C LEU A 91 -2.60 -14.69 6.27
N GLU A 92 -3.57 -13.87 6.69
CA GLU A 92 -4.25 -14.05 7.97
C GLU A 92 -5.01 -15.38 8.00
N SER A 93 -5.77 -15.68 6.94
CA SER A 93 -6.55 -16.93 6.82
C SER A 93 -5.65 -18.17 6.75
N ALA A 94 -4.44 -18.03 6.20
CA ALA A 94 -3.43 -19.08 6.16
C ALA A 94 -2.64 -19.23 7.47
N GLY A 95 -2.94 -18.44 8.49
CA GLY A 95 -2.27 -18.48 9.79
C GLY A 95 -0.85 -17.91 9.80
N TRP A 96 -0.51 -17.06 8.82
CA TRP A 96 0.80 -16.40 8.78
C TRP A 96 0.97 -15.43 9.95
N LEU A 97 0.23 -14.31 9.92
CA LEU A 97 0.20 -13.32 11.00
C LEU A 97 -1.19 -12.68 11.07
N PRO A 98 -1.73 -12.45 12.26
CA PRO A 98 -2.94 -11.66 12.43
C PRO A 98 -2.66 -10.18 12.15
N ARG A 99 -3.70 -9.39 11.93
CA ARG A 99 -3.59 -7.94 11.97
C ARG A 99 -3.25 -7.48 13.38
N LEU A 100 -2.27 -6.58 13.48
CA LEU A 100 -1.96 -5.93 14.74
C LEU A 100 -3.08 -4.93 15.11
N PRO A 101 -3.41 -4.79 16.39
CA PRO A 101 -4.27 -3.72 16.86
C PRO A 101 -3.69 -2.34 16.51
N LEU A 102 -4.52 -1.44 16.00
CA LEU A 102 -4.04 -0.15 15.54
C LEU A 102 -3.52 0.73 16.68
N ASP A 103 -4.09 0.61 17.84
CA ASP A 103 -3.70 1.30 19.07
C ASP A 103 -2.30 0.90 19.59
N GLU A 104 -1.82 -0.28 19.22
CA GLU A 104 -0.42 -0.69 19.49
C GLU A 104 0.58 -0.07 18.50
N LEU A 105 0.11 0.50 17.39
CA LEU A 105 0.94 1.02 16.30
C LEU A 105 0.96 2.53 16.20
N VAL A 106 0.08 3.21 16.93
CA VAL A 106 -0.07 4.67 16.87
C VAL A 106 0.40 5.28 18.18
N TYR A 107 1.36 6.19 18.08
CA TYR A 107 1.88 6.96 19.20
C TYR A 107 1.50 8.43 19.03
N VAL A 108 1.16 9.11 20.12
CA VAL A 108 0.80 10.53 20.12
C VAL A 108 2.03 11.32 20.53
N ASP A 109 2.36 12.36 19.76
CA ASP A 109 3.44 13.31 19.95
C ASP A 109 4.85 12.71 19.89
N GLN A 110 5.12 11.59 20.55
CA GLN A 110 6.46 10.99 20.61
C GLN A 110 6.40 9.47 20.46
N TRP A 111 7.44 8.91 19.86
CA TRP A 111 7.59 7.47 19.70
C TRP A 111 7.71 6.78 21.07
N GLN A 112 6.84 5.81 21.32
CA GLN A 112 6.77 5.02 22.57
C GLN A 112 6.68 5.83 23.88
N GLN A 113 6.48 7.14 23.80
CA GLN A 113 6.26 8.01 24.93
C GLN A 113 4.83 8.54 24.82
N GLY A 114 3.98 8.12 25.69
CA GLY A 114 2.58 8.52 25.74
C GLY A 114 1.74 7.38 26.29
N GLU A 115 0.67 7.71 26.93
CA GLU A 115 -0.33 6.78 27.41
C GLU A 115 -1.03 6.12 26.20
N GLY A 116 -0.40 5.09 25.61
CA GLY A 116 -0.81 4.51 24.34
C GLY A 116 -2.31 4.16 24.28
N ALA A 117 -2.71 3.15 25.02
CA ALA A 117 -4.08 2.62 24.96
C ALA A 117 -5.15 3.54 25.57
N ASP A 118 -4.79 4.41 26.50
CA ASP A 118 -5.72 5.27 27.23
C ASP A 118 -5.75 6.72 26.73
N ALA A 119 -4.90 7.09 25.78
CA ALA A 119 -4.95 8.40 25.15
C ALA A 119 -6.29 8.59 24.42
N PRO A 120 -6.86 9.82 24.38
CA PRO A 120 -8.12 10.10 23.69
C PRO A 120 -8.15 9.59 22.25
N LEU A 121 -7.02 9.68 21.53
CA LEU A 121 -6.89 9.16 20.17
C LEU A 121 -6.96 7.63 20.13
N GLY A 122 -6.30 6.93 21.07
CA GLY A 122 -6.35 5.47 21.14
C GLY A 122 -7.78 4.95 21.42
N ALA A 123 -8.51 5.61 22.30
CA ALA A 123 -9.93 5.32 22.55
C ALA A 123 -10.78 5.55 21.30
N GLU A 124 -10.56 6.64 20.58
CA GLU A 124 -11.27 6.95 19.33
C GLU A 124 -10.94 5.94 18.23
N ILE A 125 -9.68 5.57 18.06
CA ILE A 125 -9.25 4.52 17.11
C ILE A 125 -9.95 3.21 17.41
N ARG A 126 -9.99 2.76 18.66
CA ARG A 126 -10.71 1.53 19.07
C ARG A 126 -12.21 1.63 18.76
N ARG A 127 -12.81 2.78 19.03
CA ARG A 127 -14.23 3.02 18.72
C ARG A 127 -14.52 2.91 17.22
N GLN A 128 -13.65 3.48 16.37
CA GLN A 128 -13.78 3.42 14.92
C GLN A 128 -13.55 2.00 14.39
N GLN A 129 -12.58 1.26 14.91
CA GLN A 129 -12.36 -0.14 14.55
C GLN A 129 -13.57 -1.02 14.89
N GLY A 130 -14.17 -0.83 16.06
CA GLY A 130 -15.38 -1.53 16.46
C GLY A 130 -16.60 -1.17 15.59
N ALA A 131 -16.69 0.06 15.09
CA ALA A 131 -17.72 0.48 14.15
C ALA A 131 -17.53 -0.19 12.78
N ILE A 132 -16.31 -0.19 12.25
CA ILE A 132 -15.99 -0.84 10.96
C ILE A 132 -16.30 -2.33 10.99
N GLN A 133 -16.03 -3.02 12.09
CA GLN A 133 -16.37 -4.45 12.24
C GLN A 133 -17.87 -4.72 12.24
N ARG A 134 -18.69 -3.77 12.73
CA ARG A 134 -20.17 -3.88 12.71
C ARG A 134 -20.78 -3.61 11.34
N PHE A 135 -20.09 -2.86 10.48
CA PHE A 135 -20.49 -2.57 9.10
C PHE A 135 -19.78 -3.45 8.07
N GLY A 136 -19.32 -4.65 8.48
CA GLY A 136 -18.82 -5.65 7.55
C GLY A 136 -19.84 -5.98 6.45
N PRO A 137 -19.46 -6.69 5.38
CA PRO A 137 -20.20 -6.77 4.10
C PRO A 137 -21.64 -7.27 4.18
N ALA A 138 -22.13 -7.70 5.35
CA ALA A 138 -23.52 -8.08 5.58
C ALA A 138 -24.52 -6.88 5.58
N GLY A 139 -24.05 -5.63 5.57
CA GLY A 139 -24.87 -4.41 5.59
C GLY A 139 -25.03 -3.70 4.24
N MET A 140 -24.29 -4.07 3.22
CA MET A 140 -24.45 -3.53 1.86
C MET A 140 -25.59 -4.29 1.15
N LYS A 141 -26.82 -3.89 1.39
CA LYS A 141 -27.91 -4.25 0.47
C LYS A 141 -27.68 -3.47 -0.81
N THR A 142 -27.45 -4.22 -1.89
CA THR A 142 -27.48 -3.73 -3.28
C THR A 142 -28.76 -2.91 -3.50
N VAL A 143 -28.61 -1.65 -3.89
CA VAL A 143 -29.68 -0.86 -4.53
C VAL A 143 -29.54 -1.04 -6.02
#